data_ba894bd69714540cc53035657359dacf
#
_entry.id   ba894bd69714540cc53035657359dacf
#
_cell.length_a   1.000
_cell.length_b   1.000
_cell.length_c   1.000
_cell.angle_alpha   90.00
_cell.angle_beta   90.00
_cell.angle_gamma   90.00
#
_symmetry.space_group_name_H-M   'P 1'
#
loop_
_entity.id
_entity.type
_entity.pdbx_description
1 polymer ?
#
loop_
_entity_poly.entity_id
_entity_poly.type
_entity_poly.pdbx_seq_one_letter_code
_entity_poly.pdbx_strand_id
1 'polypeptide(L)'
;MAAGNRTVTEYAPEDRGEPVTLSGTGLTGEAIDIAAWRGDVVVINVWGSWCAPCREEAPILAATSAAYADQGVRFVGVNVRDNPAAAIAFEESYGIIYPSIDDRNGKALLSLADHLPGAGVPVTLLLDRDGRPAARVLGAVQESTLTALLDTVLAEPATSS
;
A
#
# COMPACT_ATOMS: atom_id res chain seq x y z
N MET A 1 2.49 14.21 22.16
CA MET A 1 1.45 14.66 21.67
C MET A 1 0.71 13.97 20.64
N ALA A 2 -0.51 14.22 20.65
CA ALA A 2 -1.46 13.50 19.80
C ALA A 2 -1.27 13.76 18.32
N ALA A 3 -0.49 14.77 17.95
CA ALA A 3 -0.33 15.12 16.55
C ALA A 3 0.23 13.99 15.70
N GLY A 4 1.15 13.19 16.25
CA GLY A 4 1.72 12.07 15.51
C GLY A 4 0.73 10.95 15.23
N ASN A 5 -0.31 10.83 16.04
CA ASN A 5 -1.28 9.76 15.88
C ASN A 5 -2.33 10.03 14.83
N ARG A 6 -2.40 11.26 14.33
CA ARG A 6 -3.40 11.61 13.31
C ARG A 6 -3.06 11.07 11.95
N THR A 7 -1.80 10.70 11.72
CA THR A 7 -1.39 10.15 10.44
C THR A 7 -1.62 8.65 10.36
N VAL A 8 -1.77 7.98 11.50
CA VAL A 8 -1.97 6.53 11.55
C VAL A 8 -3.36 6.24 12.08
N THR A 9 -4.12 5.47 11.32
CA THR A 9 -5.45 5.00 11.74
C THR A 9 -5.44 3.49 11.70
N GLU A 10 -5.84 2.85 12.80
CA GLU A 10 -5.99 1.40 12.84
C GLU A 10 -7.47 1.08 13.00
N TYR A 11 -7.90 0.02 12.33
CA TYR A 11 -9.30 -0.44 12.39
C TYR A 11 -9.33 -1.79 13.08
N ALA A 12 -10.10 -1.88 14.17
CA ALA A 12 -10.33 -3.15 14.84
C ALA A 12 -11.00 -4.12 13.86
N PRO A 13 -10.75 -5.43 13.97
CA PRO A 13 -11.30 -6.39 13.00
C PRO A 13 -12.80 -6.24 12.74
N GLU A 14 -13.57 -5.96 13.79
CA GLU A 14 -15.01 -5.80 13.65
C GLU A 14 -15.45 -4.52 12.94
N ASP A 15 -14.53 -3.57 12.75
CA ASP A 15 -14.82 -2.26 12.16
C ASP A 15 -14.26 -2.09 10.76
N ARG A 16 -13.71 -3.14 10.14
CA ARG A 16 -12.95 -3.02 8.90
C ARG A 16 -13.77 -2.85 7.63
N GLY A 17 -15.04 -3.17 7.67
CA GLY A 17 -15.89 -3.04 6.49
C GLY A 17 -15.60 -4.08 5.42
N GLU A 18 -15.97 -3.77 4.18
CA GLU A 18 -15.87 -4.69 3.06
C GLU A 18 -14.45 -4.82 2.52
N PRO A 19 -14.11 -5.94 1.89
CA PRO A 19 -12.83 -6.07 1.19
C PRO A 19 -12.63 -4.97 0.15
N VAL A 20 -11.41 -4.49 0.07
CA VAL A 20 -11.03 -3.46 -0.89
C VAL A 20 -10.83 -4.10 -2.26
N THR A 21 -11.36 -3.46 -3.30
CA THR A 21 -11.11 -3.89 -4.67
C THR A 21 -10.08 -2.96 -5.30
N LEU A 22 -9.10 -3.55 -5.98
CA LEU A 22 -8.07 -2.79 -6.66
C LEU A 22 -7.52 -3.62 -7.80
N SER A 23 -7.61 -3.09 -9.01
CA SER A 23 -7.05 -3.77 -10.17
C SER A 23 -6.60 -2.74 -11.20
N GLY A 24 -5.75 -3.16 -12.10
CA GLY A 24 -5.26 -2.30 -13.17
C GLY A 24 -4.12 -2.94 -13.93
N THR A 25 -3.50 -2.14 -14.78
CA THR A 25 -2.34 -2.57 -15.57
C THR A 25 -1.08 -2.01 -14.91
N GLY A 26 -0.08 -2.86 -14.73
CA GLY A 26 1.18 -2.45 -14.15
C GLY A 26 2.00 -1.56 -15.07
N LEU A 27 3.03 -0.94 -14.51
CA LEU A 27 3.93 -0.06 -15.26
C LEU A 27 4.61 -0.78 -16.42
N THR A 28 4.78 -2.08 -16.32
CA THR A 28 5.38 -2.90 -17.38
C THR A 28 4.36 -3.75 -18.15
N GLY A 29 3.07 -3.44 -18.00
CA GLY A 29 2.02 -4.04 -18.82
C GLY A 29 1.32 -5.25 -18.23
N GLU A 30 1.76 -5.71 -17.06
CA GLU A 30 1.16 -6.88 -16.43
C GLU A 30 -0.21 -6.56 -15.83
N ALA A 31 -1.10 -7.56 -15.80
CA ALA A 31 -2.39 -7.39 -15.14
C ALA A 31 -2.23 -7.58 -13.64
N ILE A 32 -2.81 -6.67 -12.85
CA ILE A 32 -2.75 -6.70 -11.40
C ILE A 32 -4.17 -6.69 -10.86
N ASP A 33 -4.50 -7.64 -9.97
CA ASP A 33 -5.80 -7.67 -9.29
C ASP A 33 -5.57 -8.28 -7.92
N ILE A 34 -5.73 -7.46 -6.89
CA ILE A 34 -5.44 -7.91 -5.52
C ILE A 34 -6.45 -8.93 -5.00
N ALA A 35 -7.58 -9.10 -5.67
CA ALA A 35 -8.52 -10.16 -5.30
C ALA A 35 -7.88 -11.54 -5.38
N ALA A 36 -6.88 -11.71 -6.25
CA ALA A 36 -6.15 -12.96 -6.36
C ALA A 36 -5.21 -13.22 -5.18
N TRP A 37 -5.02 -12.23 -4.32
CA TRP A 37 -4.07 -12.30 -3.21
C TRP A 37 -4.75 -12.52 -1.86
N ARG A 38 -6.02 -12.88 -1.84
CA ARG A 38 -6.72 -13.17 -0.58
C ARG A 38 -6.02 -14.31 0.13
N GLY A 39 -5.87 -14.18 1.44
CA GLY A 39 -5.03 -15.06 2.24
C GLY A 39 -3.72 -14.40 2.65
N ASP A 40 -3.26 -13.44 1.87
CA ASP A 40 -2.06 -12.66 2.20
C ASP A 40 -2.47 -11.28 2.71
N VAL A 41 -1.63 -10.71 3.57
CA VAL A 41 -1.74 -9.31 3.98
C VAL A 41 -1.23 -8.46 2.81
N VAL A 42 -1.93 -7.40 2.48
CA VAL A 42 -1.56 -6.55 1.33
C VAL A 42 -1.27 -5.13 1.80
N VAL A 43 -0.17 -4.59 1.33
CA VAL A 43 0.20 -3.18 1.55
C VAL A 43 0.03 -2.45 0.22
N ILE A 44 -0.84 -1.46 0.21
CA ILE A 44 -1.07 -0.60 -0.95
C ILE A 44 -0.41 0.74 -0.67
N ASN A 45 0.46 1.18 -1.57
CA ASN A 45 1.12 2.48 -1.44
C ASN A 45 0.80 3.35 -2.64
N VAL A 46 0.13 4.48 -2.41
CA VAL A 46 -0.18 5.46 -3.46
C VAL A 46 0.97 6.46 -3.52
N TRP A 47 1.59 6.61 -4.69
CA TRP A 47 2.83 7.35 -4.82
C TRP A 47 3.00 7.98 -6.21
N GLY A 48 4.01 8.85 -6.31
CA GLY A 48 4.45 9.41 -7.58
C GLY A 48 5.95 9.70 -7.54
N SER A 49 6.62 9.60 -8.68
CA SER A 49 8.06 9.88 -8.74
C SER A 49 8.37 11.35 -8.48
N TRP A 50 7.39 12.23 -8.66
CA TRP A 50 7.49 13.67 -8.44
C TRP A 50 7.31 14.07 -6.97
N CYS A 51 7.02 13.13 -6.12
CA CYS A 51 6.61 13.37 -4.74
C CYS A 51 7.80 13.22 -3.80
N ALA A 52 8.20 14.30 -3.13
CA ALA A 52 9.36 14.27 -2.25
C ALA A 52 9.21 13.32 -1.06
N PRO A 53 8.08 13.32 -0.32
CA PRO A 53 7.91 12.35 0.78
C PRO A 53 7.89 10.90 0.29
N CYS A 54 7.46 10.66 -0.95
CA CYS A 54 7.51 9.31 -1.52
C CYS A 54 8.96 8.81 -1.63
N ARG A 55 9.90 9.70 -1.90
CA ARG A 55 11.32 9.35 -1.93
C ARG A 55 11.84 8.98 -0.55
N GLU A 56 11.33 9.63 0.47
CA GLU A 56 11.76 9.33 1.85
C GLU A 56 11.34 7.93 2.28
N GLU A 57 10.14 7.50 1.89
CA GLU A 57 9.63 6.20 2.32
C GLU A 57 10.05 5.06 1.39
N ALA A 58 10.47 5.34 0.16
CA ALA A 58 10.76 4.30 -0.82
C ALA A 58 11.76 3.25 -0.34
N PRO A 59 12.90 3.62 0.27
CA PRO A 59 13.82 2.61 0.79
C PRO A 59 13.20 1.74 1.89
N ILE A 60 12.33 2.33 2.70
CA ILE A 60 11.64 1.62 3.78
C ILE A 60 10.68 0.60 3.19
N LEU A 61 9.90 1.01 2.20
CA LEU A 61 8.95 0.10 1.54
C LEU A 61 9.68 -1.03 0.82
N ALA A 62 10.77 -0.71 0.14
CA ALA A 62 11.57 -1.72 -0.55
C ALA A 62 12.12 -2.76 0.43
N ALA A 63 12.74 -2.30 1.51
CA ALA A 63 13.34 -3.20 2.51
C ALA A 63 12.27 -4.03 3.23
N THR A 64 11.14 -3.41 3.59
CA THR A 64 10.08 -4.08 4.31
C THR A 64 9.40 -5.13 3.43
N SER A 65 9.18 -4.81 2.15
CA SER A 65 8.58 -5.78 1.23
C SER A 65 9.44 -7.03 1.10
N ALA A 66 10.75 -6.86 1.04
CA ALA A 66 11.67 -7.99 0.98
C ALA A 66 11.68 -8.79 2.28
N ALA A 67 11.69 -8.11 3.40
CA ALA A 67 11.76 -8.76 4.71
C ALA A 67 10.51 -9.59 5.04
N TYR A 68 9.35 -9.17 4.56
CA TYR A 68 8.08 -9.82 4.90
C TYR A 68 7.54 -10.71 3.78
N ALA A 69 8.25 -10.84 2.66
CA ALA A 69 7.78 -11.63 1.52
C ALA A 69 7.46 -13.08 1.92
N ASP A 70 8.28 -13.67 2.78
CA ASP A 70 8.10 -15.05 3.22
C ASP A 70 7.04 -15.21 4.30
N GLN A 71 6.47 -14.12 4.76
CA GLN A 71 5.47 -14.12 5.83
C GLN A 71 4.05 -13.90 5.32
N GLY A 72 3.86 -13.98 4.00
CA GLY A 72 2.54 -13.81 3.42
C GLY A 72 2.12 -12.35 3.34
N VAL A 73 3.04 -11.46 3.04
CA VAL A 73 2.75 -10.04 2.82
C VAL A 73 3.10 -9.68 1.38
N ARG A 74 2.15 -9.06 0.69
CA ARG A 74 2.36 -8.58 -0.67
C ARG A 74 2.23 -7.08 -0.71
N PHE A 75 3.11 -6.43 -1.47
CA PHE A 75 3.07 -4.99 -1.68
C PHE A 75 2.63 -4.69 -3.10
N VAL A 76 1.87 -3.62 -3.27
CA VAL A 76 1.49 -3.10 -4.58
C VAL A 76 1.46 -1.57 -4.50
N GLY A 77 2.01 -0.92 -5.52
CA GLY A 77 1.93 0.52 -5.64
C GLY A 77 0.77 0.93 -6.54
N VAL A 78 0.29 2.14 -6.32
CA VAL A 78 -0.61 2.82 -7.25
C VAL A 78 0.09 4.10 -7.65
N ASN A 79 0.61 4.12 -8.88
CA ASN A 79 1.42 5.24 -9.38
C ASN A 79 0.48 6.25 -10.03
N VAL A 80 0.40 7.45 -9.46
CA VAL A 80 -0.58 8.46 -9.87
C VAL A 80 0.07 9.65 -10.53
N ARG A 81 -0.60 10.20 -11.53
CA ARG A 81 -0.23 11.44 -12.20
C ARG A 81 1.25 11.48 -12.59
N ASP A 82 1.73 10.42 -13.19
CA ASP A 82 3.17 10.24 -13.42
C ASP A 82 3.44 9.82 -14.87
N ASN A 83 4.70 9.82 -15.20
CA ASN A 83 5.22 9.34 -16.48
C ASN A 83 5.79 7.94 -16.23
N PRO A 84 5.40 6.92 -17.02
CA PRO A 84 5.88 5.55 -16.77
C PRO A 84 7.40 5.43 -16.73
N ALA A 85 8.11 6.13 -17.61
CA ALA A 85 9.57 6.06 -17.62
C ALA A 85 10.16 6.62 -16.33
N ALA A 86 9.63 7.74 -15.84
CA ALA A 86 10.08 8.33 -14.59
C ALA A 86 9.75 7.43 -13.39
N ALA A 87 8.56 6.81 -13.41
CA ALA A 87 8.14 5.90 -12.35
C ALA A 87 9.05 4.66 -12.30
N ILE A 88 9.37 4.08 -13.45
CA ILE A 88 10.24 2.91 -13.51
C ILE A 88 11.65 3.26 -13.04
N ALA A 89 12.16 4.43 -13.46
CA ALA A 89 13.47 4.89 -13.01
C ALA A 89 13.52 5.08 -11.50
N PHE A 90 12.45 5.59 -10.92
CA PHE A 90 12.33 5.74 -9.47
C PHE A 90 12.40 4.39 -8.78
N GLU A 91 11.61 3.42 -9.27
CA GLU A 91 11.61 2.08 -8.68
C GLU A 91 12.98 1.42 -8.74
N GLU A 92 13.67 1.57 -9.86
CA GLU A 92 15.02 1.03 -10.00
C GLU A 92 15.99 1.69 -9.04
N SER A 93 15.90 3.00 -8.88
CA SER A 93 16.79 3.75 -8.00
C SER A 93 16.66 3.34 -6.55
N TYR A 94 15.46 2.98 -6.12
CA TYR A 94 15.19 2.65 -4.71
C TYR A 94 15.07 1.16 -4.44
N GLY A 95 15.26 0.32 -5.45
CA GLY A 95 15.23 -1.13 -5.28
C GLY A 95 13.83 -1.68 -5.01
N ILE A 96 12.81 -1.03 -5.55
CA ILE A 96 11.41 -1.49 -5.41
C ILE A 96 11.18 -2.62 -6.41
N ILE A 97 10.83 -3.80 -5.91
CA ILE A 97 10.65 -4.98 -6.74
C ILE A 97 9.19 -5.42 -6.85
N TYR A 98 8.29 -4.86 -6.02
CA TYR A 98 6.87 -5.19 -6.12
C TYR A 98 6.22 -4.35 -7.23
N PRO A 99 5.09 -4.84 -7.79
CA PRO A 99 4.46 -4.17 -8.93
C PRO A 99 3.73 -2.88 -8.53
N SER A 100 3.61 -1.97 -9.50
CA SER A 100 2.76 -0.79 -9.35
C SER A 100 1.79 -0.70 -10.51
N ILE A 101 0.55 -0.35 -10.19
CA ILE A 101 -0.46 -0.03 -11.19
C ILE A 101 -0.15 1.33 -11.79
N ASP A 102 -0.15 1.42 -13.13
CA ASP A 102 -0.05 2.69 -13.85
C ASP A 102 -1.43 3.34 -13.81
N ASP A 103 -1.60 4.31 -12.94
CA ASP A 103 -2.91 4.92 -12.71
C ASP A 103 -3.02 6.34 -13.28
N ARG A 104 -2.49 6.53 -14.50
CA ARG A 104 -2.60 7.84 -15.14
C ARG A 104 -4.04 8.27 -15.35
N ASN A 105 -4.95 7.32 -15.54
CA ASN A 105 -6.37 7.63 -15.73
C ASN A 105 -7.15 7.82 -14.42
N GLY A 106 -6.54 7.53 -13.27
CA GLY A 106 -7.15 7.72 -11.97
C GLY A 106 -8.18 6.68 -11.56
N LYS A 107 -8.34 5.61 -12.33
CA LYS A 107 -9.37 4.60 -12.02
C LYS A 107 -9.08 3.83 -10.75
N ALA A 108 -7.82 3.45 -10.53
CA ALA A 108 -7.43 2.73 -9.32
C ALA A 108 -7.58 3.63 -8.11
N LEU A 109 -7.13 4.87 -8.21
CA LEU A 109 -7.27 5.83 -7.10
C LEU A 109 -8.74 6.05 -6.76
N LEU A 110 -9.60 6.12 -7.77
CA LEU A 110 -11.03 6.30 -7.55
C LEU A 110 -11.62 5.11 -6.79
N SER A 111 -11.18 3.89 -7.09
CA SER A 111 -11.68 2.71 -6.40
C SER A 111 -11.28 2.69 -4.92
N LEU A 112 -10.25 3.45 -4.54
CA LEU A 112 -9.80 3.55 -3.15
C LEU A 112 -10.35 4.79 -2.44
N ALA A 113 -11.19 5.59 -3.10
CA ALA A 113 -11.58 6.91 -2.59
C ALA A 113 -12.22 6.86 -1.20
N ASP A 114 -12.97 5.81 -0.90
CA ASP A 114 -13.63 5.68 0.41
C ASP A 114 -12.63 5.50 1.55
N HIS A 115 -11.40 5.12 1.23
CA HIS A 115 -10.37 4.84 2.23
C HIS A 115 -9.29 5.90 2.28
N LEU A 116 -9.35 6.90 1.39
CA LEU A 116 -8.32 7.92 1.27
C LEU A 116 -8.95 9.31 1.53
N PRO A 117 -8.66 9.95 2.64
CA PRO A 117 -9.17 11.29 2.88
C PRO A 117 -8.37 12.28 2.04
N GLY A 118 -9.04 12.95 1.13
CA GLY A 118 -8.38 13.90 0.26
C GLY A 118 -7.58 13.23 -0.84
N ALA A 119 -6.77 14.01 -1.53
CA ALA A 119 -6.03 13.57 -2.70
C ALA A 119 -4.52 13.56 -2.51
N GLY A 120 -4.04 13.65 -1.27
CA GLY A 120 -2.61 13.73 -1.01
C GLY A 120 -1.90 12.41 -1.18
N VAL A 121 -0.63 12.49 -1.52
CA VAL A 121 0.27 11.35 -1.55
C VAL A 121 1.51 11.69 -0.72
N PRO A 122 2.18 10.69 -0.14
CA PRO A 122 1.87 9.28 -0.21
C PRO A 122 0.83 8.86 0.83
N VAL A 123 0.16 7.76 0.55
CA VAL A 123 -0.72 7.09 1.51
C VAL A 123 -0.40 5.61 1.46
N THR A 124 -0.35 4.99 2.63
CA THR A 124 -0.17 3.54 2.74
C THR A 124 -1.42 2.94 3.39
N LEU A 125 -1.99 1.95 2.73
CA LEU A 125 -3.17 1.26 3.22
C LEU A 125 -2.82 -0.21 3.43
N LEU A 126 -3.08 -0.72 4.63
CA LEU A 126 -2.82 -2.11 4.99
C LEU A 126 -4.12 -2.88 4.97
N LEU A 127 -4.14 -4.01 4.28
CA LEU A 127 -5.30 -4.88 4.23
C LEU A 127 -4.99 -6.18 4.96
N ASP A 128 -5.99 -6.71 5.69
CA ASP A 128 -5.84 -8.00 6.31
C ASP A 128 -5.95 -9.13 5.27
N ARG A 129 -5.90 -10.38 5.73
CA ARG A 129 -5.92 -11.53 4.81
C ARG A 129 -7.23 -11.69 4.05
N ASP A 130 -8.28 -11.05 4.51
CA ASP A 130 -9.58 -11.04 3.82
C ASP A 130 -9.70 -9.86 2.84
N GLY A 131 -8.69 -9.01 2.78
CA GLY A 131 -8.70 -7.82 1.93
C GLY A 131 -9.39 -6.63 2.56
N ARG A 132 -9.70 -6.68 3.84
CA ARG A 132 -10.35 -5.57 4.53
C ARG A 132 -9.32 -4.57 5.04
N PRO A 133 -9.65 -3.27 5.04
CA PRO A 133 -8.67 -2.26 5.48
C PRO A 133 -8.40 -2.38 6.98
N ALA A 134 -7.15 -2.66 7.34
CA ALA A 134 -6.73 -2.83 8.72
C ALA A 134 -6.04 -1.59 9.28
N ALA A 135 -5.37 -0.81 8.44
CA ALA A 135 -4.68 0.40 8.89
C ALA A 135 -4.40 1.32 7.71
N ARG A 136 -4.25 2.59 8.00
CA ARG A 136 -3.93 3.61 7.01
C ARG A 136 -2.90 4.56 7.58
N VAL A 137 -1.89 4.90 6.78
CA VAL A 137 -0.88 5.89 7.15
C VAL A 137 -0.90 7.01 6.11
N LEU A 138 -1.12 8.24 6.56
CA LEU A 138 -1.08 9.42 5.71
C LEU A 138 0.32 10.01 5.76
N GLY A 139 0.90 10.29 4.61
CA GLY A 139 2.26 10.80 4.52
C GLY A 139 3.30 9.69 4.50
N ALA A 140 4.58 10.06 4.52
CA ALA A 140 5.67 9.10 4.48
C ALA A 140 5.62 8.18 5.70
N VAL A 141 5.65 6.88 5.45
CA VAL A 141 5.58 5.89 6.52
C VAL A 141 6.97 5.65 7.08
N GLN A 142 7.07 5.50 8.41
CA GLN A 142 8.32 5.17 9.08
C GLN A 142 8.44 3.66 9.23
N GLU A 143 9.68 3.18 9.25
CA GLU A 143 9.92 1.74 9.34
C GLU A 143 9.28 1.12 10.58
N SER A 144 9.48 1.72 11.75
CA SER A 144 8.94 1.18 13.00
C SER A 144 7.41 1.13 12.98
N THR A 145 6.78 2.12 12.37
CA THR A 145 5.33 2.14 12.25
C THR A 145 4.85 1.03 11.33
N LEU A 146 5.47 0.90 10.16
CA LEU A 146 5.03 -0.10 9.18
C LEU A 146 5.23 -1.52 9.72
N THR A 147 6.37 -1.80 10.32
CA THR A 147 6.63 -3.14 10.85
C THR A 147 5.70 -3.47 12.02
N ALA A 148 5.43 -2.50 12.89
CA ALA A 148 4.49 -2.72 14.01
C ALA A 148 3.08 -3.03 13.50
N LEU A 149 2.61 -2.30 12.49
CA LEU A 149 1.30 -2.55 11.91
C LEU A 149 1.24 -3.91 11.23
N LEU A 150 2.27 -4.27 10.48
CA LEU A 150 2.34 -5.58 9.83
C LEU A 150 2.34 -6.71 10.84
N ASP A 151 3.16 -6.59 11.88
CA ASP A 151 3.24 -7.63 12.91
C ASP A 151 1.90 -7.81 13.63
N THR A 152 1.18 -6.71 13.88
CA THR A 152 -0.13 -6.77 14.51
C THR A 152 -1.13 -7.54 13.64
N VAL A 153 -1.19 -7.21 12.36
CA VAL A 153 -2.15 -7.85 11.46
C VAL A 153 -1.78 -9.31 11.21
N LEU A 154 -0.49 -9.59 11.07
CA LEU A 154 -0.02 -10.97 10.87
C LEU A 154 -0.31 -11.87 12.07
N ALA A 155 -0.32 -11.29 13.27
CA ALA A 155 -0.58 -12.05 14.49
C ALA A 155 -2.07 -12.37 14.69
N GLU A 156 -2.96 -11.76 13.93
CA GLU A 156 -4.39 -12.04 14.02
C GLU A 156 -4.67 -13.46 13.55
N PRO A 157 -5.63 -14.16 14.22
CA PRO A 157 -5.97 -15.49 13.75
C PRO A 157 -6.58 -15.44 12.35
N ALA A 158 -6.28 -16.48 11.56
CA ALA A 158 -6.88 -16.60 10.25
C ALA A 158 -8.39 -16.73 10.43
N THR A 159 -9.15 -15.96 9.65
CA THR A 159 -10.60 -16.09 9.70
C THR A 159 -10.97 -17.41 9.05
N SER A 160 -11.74 -18.20 9.78
CA SER A 160 -12.29 -19.41 9.19
C SER A 160 -13.45 -19.00 8.32
N SER A 161 -13.34 -19.27 7.06
CA SER A 161 -14.44 -19.01 6.14
C SER A 161 -15.41 -20.17 6.18
#